data_18c58d43a856ed3f644505934b929632
#
_entry.id   18c58d43a856ed3f644505934b929632
#
_cell.length_a   1.000
_cell.length_b   1.000
_cell.length_c   1.000
_cell.angle_alpha   90.00
_cell.angle_beta   90.00
_cell.angle_gamma   90.00
#
_symmetry.space_group_name_H-M   'P 1'
#
loop_
_entity.id
_entity.type
_entity.pdbx_description
1 polymer ?
#
loop_
_entity_poly.entity_id
_entity_poly.type
_entity_poly.pdbx_seq_one_letter_code
_entity_poly.pdbx_strand_id
1 'polypeptide(L)'
;MSKQKKETIQGVEYTLQKVPPREWARLRDRSKNRFGNMIEETFLSEIFKHIVVDPKTSLDDFEEWEEAQEVANAAVIFQLGRAAEE
;
A
#
# COMPACT_ATOMS: atom_id res chain seq x y z
N MET A 1 8.20 -13.67 -9.84
CA MET A 1 7.18 -14.20 -8.93
C MET A 1 6.97 -13.26 -7.77
N SER A 2 5.72 -12.90 -7.52
CA SER A 2 5.42 -11.94 -6.47
C SER A 2 5.40 -12.61 -5.11
N LYS A 3 5.97 -11.94 -4.13
CA LYS A 3 5.83 -12.37 -2.75
C LYS A 3 4.53 -11.83 -2.19
N GLN A 4 3.89 -12.63 -1.37
CA GLN A 4 2.65 -12.22 -0.72
C GLN A 4 2.77 -12.47 0.77
N LYS A 5 2.03 -11.69 1.54
CA LYS A 5 1.98 -11.82 2.97
C LYS A 5 0.58 -11.47 3.44
N LYS A 6 0.10 -12.20 4.42
CA LYS A 6 -1.18 -11.87 5.04
C LYS A 6 -0.91 -11.10 6.32
N GLU A 7 -1.67 -10.04 6.50
CA GLU A 7 -1.52 -9.15 7.64
C GLU A 7 -2.88 -8.85 8.20
N THR A 8 -3.05 -9.03 9.49
CA THR A 8 -4.31 -8.71 10.14
C THR A 8 -4.21 -7.33 10.76
N ILE A 9 -5.07 -6.43 10.32
CA ILE A 9 -5.09 -5.04 10.79
C ILE A 9 -6.51 -4.71 11.17
N GLN A 10 -6.72 -4.29 12.42
CA GLN A 10 -8.05 -3.93 12.92
C GLN A 10 -9.05 -5.05 12.71
N GLY A 11 -8.60 -6.30 12.89
CA GLY A 11 -9.47 -7.45 12.79
C GLY A 11 -9.77 -7.92 11.38
N VAL A 12 -9.19 -7.29 10.38
CA VAL A 12 -9.38 -7.67 8.98
C VAL A 12 -8.08 -8.22 8.44
N GLU A 13 -8.17 -9.38 7.79
CA GLU A 13 -6.97 -9.98 7.19
C GLU A 13 -6.79 -9.47 5.77
N TYR A 14 -5.64 -8.87 5.51
CA TYR A 14 -5.29 -8.36 4.19
C TYR A 14 -4.19 -9.19 3.59
N THR A 15 -4.28 -9.44 2.29
CA THR A 15 -3.19 -10.07 1.56
C THR A 15 -2.45 -8.99 0.80
N LEU A 16 -1.16 -8.88 1.08
CA LEU A 16 -0.30 -7.89 0.46
C LEU A 16 0.61 -8.59 -0.52
N GLN A 17 0.96 -7.90 -1.62
CA GLN A 17 1.92 -8.44 -2.56
C GLN A 17 2.96 -7.38 -2.89
N LYS A 18 4.16 -7.84 -3.17
CA LYS A 18 5.21 -6.94 -3.62
C LYS A 18 5.09 -6.72 -5.12
N VAL A 19 5.34 -5.49 -5.53
CA VAL A 19 5.47 -5.17 -6.95
C VAL A 19 6.96 -5.05 -7.25
N PRO A 20 7.36 -5.26 -8.53
CA PRO A 20 8.77 -5.10 -8.88
C PRO A 20 9.26 -3.69 -8.61
N PRO A 21 10.56 -3.51 -8.38
CA PRO A 21 11.09 -2.18 -8.08
C PRO A 21 10.73 -1.12 -9.11
N ARG A 22 10.69 -1.48 -10.38
CA ARG A 22 10.33 -0.50 -11.42
C ARG A 22 8.88 -0.07 -11.27
N GLU A 23 7.99 -1.02 -10.99
CA GLU A 23 6.59 -0.68 -10.76
C GLU A 23 6.42 0.17 -9.52
N TRP A 24 7.18 -0.13 -8.49
CA TRP A 24 7.14 0.68 -7.27
C TRP A 24 7.57 2.11 -7.57
N ALA A 25 8.62 2.28 -8.34
CA ALA A 25 9.09 3.61 -8.70
C ALA A 25 8.04 4.35 -9.53
N ARG A 26 7.41 3.65 -10.47
CA ARG A 26 6.37 4.27 -11.29
C ARG A 26 5.17 4.67 -10.47
N LEU A 27 4.79 3.82 -9.52
CA LEU A 27 3.68 4.12 -8.62
C LEU A 27 3.95 5.40 -7.84
N ARG A 28 5.15 5.54 -7.34
CA ARG A 28 5.50 6.74 -6.60
C ARG A 28 5.53 7.97 -7.50
N ASP A 29 6.04 7.81 -8.73
CA ASP A 29 6.07 8.94 -9.66
C ASP A 29 4.67 9.41 -10.03
N ARG A 30 3.76 8.45 -10.24
CA ARG A 30 2.38 8.81 -10.55
C ARG A 30 1.70 9.54 -9.41
N SER A 31 2.21 9.36 -8.20
CA SER A 31 1.60 9.94 -7.02
C SER A 31 2.14 11.32 -6.69
N LYS A 32 3.01 11.86 -7.51
CA LYS A 32 3.58 13.19 -7.27
C LYS A 32 2.89 14.23 -8.12
N ASN A 33 2.82 15.44 -7.58
CA ASN A 33 2.31 16.56 -8.37
C ASN A 33 3.46 17.15 -9.19
N ARG A 34 3.14 18.21 -9.95
CA ARG A 34 4.14 18.76 -10.85
C ARG A 34 5.28 19.45 -10.11
N PHE A 35 5.14 19.67 -8.82
CA PHE A 35 6.18 20.26 -8.00
C PHE A 35 7.05 19.21 -7.33
N GLY A 36 6.81 17.92 -7.60
CA GLY A 36 7.58 16.85 -7.01
C GLY A 36 7.13 16.43 -5.64
N ASN A 37 6.01 16.94 -5.16
CA ASN A 37 5.48 16.59 -3.85
C ASN A 37 4.52 15.42 -3.95
N MET A 38 4.61 14.51 -2.98
CA MET A 38 3.73 13.35 -2.95
C MET A 38 2.30 13.78 -2.65
N ILE A 39 1.37 13.29 -3.47
CA ILE A 39 -0.05 13.48 -3.23
C ILE A 39 -0.54 12.27 -2.46
N GLU A 40 -0.87 12.46 -1.19
CA GLU A 40 -1.14 11.33 -0.31
C GLU A 40 -2.35 10.53 -0.75
N GLU A 41 -3.41 11.20 -1.18
CA GLU A 41 -4.59 10.48 -1.64
C GLU A 41 -4.27 9.56 -2.81
N THR A 42 -3.49 10.06 -3.76
CA THR A 42 -3.12 9.26 -4.93
C THR A 42 -2.21 8.11 -4.53
N PHE A 43 -1.25 8.39 -3.64
CA PHE A 43 -0.31 7.38 -3.21
C PHE A 43 -1.02 6.22 -2.51
N LEU A 44 -1.91 6.54 -1.58
CA LEU A 44 -2.64 5.49 -0.88
C LEU A 44 -3.54 4.72 -1.83
N SER A 45 -4.19 5.41 -2.75
CA SER A 45 -5.05 4.74 -3.72
C SER A 45 -4.26 3.76 -4.58
N GLU A 46 -3.04 4.15 -4.97
CA GLU A 46 -2.19 3.24 -5.76
C GLU A 46 -1.76 2.04 -4.92
N ILE A 47 -1.47 2.26 -3.65
CA ILE A 47 -1.09 1.15 -2.78
C ILE A 47 -2.24 0.16 -2.65
N PHE A 48 -3.45 0.66 -2.42
CA PHE A 48 -4.60 -0.23 -2.30
C PHE A 48 -4.92 -0.93 -3.62
N LYS A 49 -4.56 -0.32 -4.73
CA LYS A 49 -4.83 -0.90 -6.03
C LYS A 49 -3.84 -1.99 -6.39
N HIS A 50 -2.56 -1.80 -6.05
CA HIS A 50 -1.49 -2.66 -6.56
C HIS A 50 -0.88 -3.56 -5.51
N ILE A 51 -0.86 -3.16 -4.25
CA ILE A 51 -0.17 -3.93 -3.22
C ILE A 51 -1.15 -4.66 -2.32
N VAL A 52 -2.26 -4.05 -1.98
CA VAL A 52 -3.30 -4.72 -1.20
C VAL A 52 -4.21 -5.44 -2.18
N VAL A 53 -4.08 -6.77 -2.25
CA VAL A 53 -4.75 -7.52 -3.30
C VAL A 53 -6.02 -8.21 -2.82
N ASP A 54 -6.16 -8.45 -1.52
CA ASP A 54 -7.33 -9.14 -1.01
C ASP A 54 -7.55 -8.76 0.45
N PRO A 55 -8.75 -8.27 0.80
CA PRO A 55 -9.85 -7.95 -0.10
C PRO A 55 -9.55 -6.69 -0.91
N LYS A 56 -10.16 -6.58 -2.06
CA LYS A 56 -10.03 -5.36 -2.86
C LYS A 56 -10.59 -4.21 -2.05
N THR A 57 -9.76 -3.19 -1.86
CA THR A 57 -10.05 -2.13 -0.93
C THR A 57 -9.68 -0.79 -1.56
N SER A 58 -10.42 0.24 -1.21
CA SER A 58 -10.10 1.60 -1.61
C SER A 58 -10.24 2.51 -0.39
N LEU A 59 -9.80 3.76 -0.55
CA LEU A 59 -9.92 4.71 0.55
C LEU A 59 -11.37 4.87 1.01
N ASP A 60 -12.31 4.73 0.09
CA ASP A 60 -13.73 4.90 0.42
C ASP A 60 -14.26 3.79 1.32
N ASP A 61 -13.55 2.68 1.43
CA ASP A 61 -14.01 1.58 2.26
C ASP A 61 -13.68 1.76 3.73
N PHE A 62 -12.92 2.78 4.08
CA PHE A 62 -12.53 3.05 5.45
C PHE A 62 -13.33 4.20 6.01
N GLU A 63 -13.79 4.05 7.26
CA GLU A 63 -14.48 5.13 7.93
C GLU A 63 -13.53 6.08 8.63
N GLU A 64 -12.37 5.57 9.06
CA GLU A 64 -11.41 6.37 9.78
C GLU A 64 -10.11 6.46 8.99
N TRP A 65 -9.55 7.66 8.97
CA TRP A 65 -8.28 7.87 8.28
C TRP A 65 -7.17 6.96 8.83
N GLU A 66 -7.18 6.78 10.16
CA GLU A 66 -6.13 5.98 10.79
C GLU A 66 -6.14 4.54 10.31
N GLU A 67 -7.32 3.99 10.04
CA GLU A 67 -7.40 2.62 9.54
C GLU A 67 -6.77 2.51 8.16
N ALA A 68 -7.11 3.44 7.27
CA ALA A 68 -6.53 3.42 5.93
C ALA A 68 -5.03 3.60 5.99
N GLN A 69 -4.56 4.50 6.84
CA GLN A 69 -3.14 4.76 6.95
C GLN A 69 -2.39 3.56 7.50
N GLU A 70 -2.99 2.87 8.46
CA GLU A 70 -2.34 1.69 9.03
C GLU A 70 -2.16 0.61 7.99
N VAL A 71 -3.17 0.36 7.18
CA VAL A 71 -3.06 -0.64 6.12
C VAL A 71 -2.01 -0.22 5.10
N ALA A 72 -2.02 1.05 4.71
CA ALA A 72 -1.05 1.55 3.75
C ALA A 72 0.37 1.45 4.29
N ASN A 73 0.57 1.77 5.57
CA ASN A 73 1.88 1.66 6.18
C ASN A 73 2.38 0.23 6.18
N ALA A 74 1.51 -0.70 6.52
CA ALA A 74 1.90 -2.11 6.50
C ALA A 74 2.29 -2.54 5.09
N ALA A 75 1.56 -2.08 4.10
CA ALA A 75 1.85 -2.40 2.71
C ALA A 75 3.21 -1.84 2.29
N VAL A 76 3.50 -0.60 2.66
CA VAL A 76 4.77 0.03 2.32
C VAL A 76 5.93 -0.71 2.99
N ILE A 77 5.77 -1.03 4.26
CA ILE A 77 6.81 -1.75 4.99
C ILE A 77 7.09 -3.09 4.32
N PHE A 78 6.04 -3.79 3.94
CA PHE A 78 6.21 -5.06 3.26
C PHE A 78 6.88 -4.89 1.90
N GLN A 79 6.46 -3.86 1.14
CA GLN A 79 7.05 -3.61 -0.17
C GLN A 79 8.55 -3.33 -0.07
N LEU A 80 8.95 -2.61 0.96
CA LEU A 80 10.35 -2.27 1.16
C LEU A 80 11.14 -3.39 1.83
N GLY A 81 10.48 -4.46 2.23
CA GLY A 81 11.16 -5.58 2.84
C GLY A 81 11.51 -5.39 4.30
N ARG A 82 11.03 -4.34 4.93
CA ARG A 82 11.41 -4.05 6.32
C ARG A 82 10.73 -4.98 7.31
N ALA A 83 9.52 -5.42 6.99
CA ALA A 83 8.82 -6.32 7.89
C ALA A 83 9.54 -7.65 8.04
N ALA A 84 10.33 -8.04 7.05
CA ALA A 84 11.03 -9.31 7.09
C ALA A 84 12.14 -9.32 8.11
N GLU A 85 12.49 -8.16 8.64
CA GLU A 85 13.59 -8.06 9.60
C GLU A 85 13.15 -8.35 11.02
N GLU A 86 11.88 -8.46 11.25
CA GLU A 86 11.35 -8.76 12.57
C GLU A 86 11.66 -10.18 13.05
#